data_7640e599fb7bb0e693ac3d9bac75ea8f
#
_entry.id   7640e599fb7bb0e693ac3d9bac75ea8f
#
_cell.length_a   1.000
_cell.length_b   1.000
_cell.length_c   1.000
_cell.angle_alpha   90.00
_cell.angle_beta   90.00
_cell.angle_gamma   90.00
#
_symmetry.space_group_name_H-M   'P 1'
#
loop_
_entity.id
_entity.type
_entity.pdbx_description
1 polymer ?
#
loop_
_entity_poly.entity_id
_entity_poly.type
_entity_poly.pdbx_seq_one_letter_code
_entity_poly.pdbx_strand_id
1 'polypeptide(L)'
;MEKLIEPILVDELELELELEINSTPLKYKEITKDIKNILLIDDSVAQSDILFNSVNSNTLGIEYSNHSDRDELITLLTDNFQTIDRIGFVFNDGMINSKQFMNSELFFTKEDLEDGMTEYSPNVKFVLDIIKNFKITNIDYLVCNGLKESNWVRYFNLLNKETGVIVGASDNETGNLRYGGDWIMETTNEDVVNIYWNSNISNYTTITCDNKYHK
;
A
#
# COMPACT_ATOMS: atom_id res chain seq x y z
N MET A 1 -55.40 3.03 6.88
CA MET A 1 -54.07 3.38 7.39
C MET A 1 -53.07 2.70 6.48
N GLU A 2 -52.72 3.35 5.39
CA GLU A 2 -51.62 2.91 4.52
C GLU A 2 -50.30 3.30 5.17
N LYS A 3 -49.44 2.31 5.39
CA LYS A 3 -48.05 2.54 5.81
C LYS A 3 -47.29 3.10 4.62
N LEU A 4 -46.86 4.34 4.72
CA LEU A 4 -45.80 4.89 3.86
C LEU A 4 -44.58 4.03 4.06
N ILE A 5 -44.20 3.28 3.05
CA ILE A 5 -42.87 2.62 2.96
C ILE A 5 -41.91 3.72 2.55
N GLU A 6 -40.92 3.98 3.39
CA GLU A 6 -39.96 5.06 3.19
C GLU A 6 -39.11 4.83 1.93
N PRO A 7 -38.86 5.86 1.12
CA PRO A 7 -38.06 5.74 -0.12
C PRO A 7 -36.55 5.63 0.11
N ILE A 8 -36.08 5.57 1.35
CA ILE A 8 -34.67 5.60 1.72
C ILE A 8 -33.94 4.27 1.39
N LEU A 9 -34.66 3.15 1.36
CA LEU A 9 -34.05 1.82 1.17
C LEU A 9 -33.66 1.51 -0.29
N VAL A 10 -34.19 2.24 -1.26
CA VAL A 10 -33.91 1.98 -2.69
C VAL A 10 -32.61 2.65 -3.11
N ASP A 11 -32.36 3.87 -2.63
CA ASP A 11 -31.15 4.64 -2.98
C ASP A 11 -29.86 4.03 -2.37
N GLU A 12 -29.94 3.46 -1.15
CA GLU A 12 -28.81 2.78 -0.52
C GLU A 12 -28.46 1.46 -1.22
N LEU A 13 -29.48 0.69 -1.62
CA LEU A 13 -29.29 -0.56 -2.36
C LEU A 13 -28.78 -0.34 -3.79
N GLU A 14 -29.22 0.72 -4.47
CA GLU A 14 -28.69 1.09 -5.79
C GLU A 14 -27.24 1.59 -5.69
N LEU A 15 -26.88 2.34 -4.65
CA LEU A 15 -25.53 2.81 -4.42
C LEU A 15 -24.58 1.65 -4.06
N GLU A 16 -25.01 0.70 -3.21
CA GLU A 16 -24.23 -0.51 -2.90
C GLU A 16 -24.05 -1.37 -4.16
N LEU A 17 -25.08 -1.51 -5.00
CA LEU A 17 -25.01 -2.28 -6.24
C LEU A 17 -24.10 -1.59 -7.28
N GLU A 18 -24.09 -0.25 -7.37
CA GLU A 18 -23.18 0.49 -8.24
C GLU A 18 -21.74 0.41 -7.75
N LEU A 19 -21.49 0.35 -6.43
CA LEU A 19 -20.18 0.15 -5.85
C LEU A 19 -19.65 -1.27 -6.12
N GLU A 20 -20.47 -2.31 -6.01
CA GLU A 20 -20.08 -3.68 -6.35
C GLU A 20 -19.80 -3.86 -7.85
N ILE A 21 -20.52 -3.17 -8.73
CA ILE A 21 -20.33 -3.27 -10.19
C ILE A 21 -19.03 -2.59 -10.66
N ASN A 22 -18.50 -1.64 -9.88
CA ASN A 22 -17.31 -0.86 -10.25
C ASN A 22 -16.04 -1.24 -9.48
N SER A 23 -16.10 -2.19 -8.55
CA SER A 23 -14.90 -2.62 -7.84
C SER A 23 -13.97 -3.42 -8.74
N THR A 24 -12.67 -3.14 -8.68
CA THR A 24 -11.63 -3.92 -9.35
C THR A 24 -11.15 -5.00 -8.37
N PRO A 25 -11.32 -6.30 -8.69
CA PRO A 25 -10.86 -7.37 -7.82
C PRO A 25 -9.36 -7.30 -7.58
N LEU A 26 -8.94 -7.72 -6.38
CA LEU A 26 -7.54 -7.89 -6.06
C LEU A 26 -6.93 -9.00 -6.93
N LYS A 27 -5.74 -8.75 -7.47
CA LYS A 27 -4.95 -9.77 -8.15
C LYS A 27 -3.84 -10.24 -7.22
N TYR A 28 -3.83 -11.52 -6.90
CA TYR A 28 -2.82 -12.10 -6.01
C TYR A 28 -2.32 -13.45 -6.48
N LYS A 29 -1.15 -13.84 -5.96
CA LYS A 29 -0.55 -15.14 -6.26
C LYS A 29 -1.15 -16.23 -5.38
N GLU A 30 -0.89 -17.49 -5.76
CA GLU A 30 -1.29 -18.65 -4.96
C GLU A 30 -0.75 -18.53 -3.51
N ILE A 31 -1.64 -18.74 -2.57
CA ILE A 31 -1.31 -18.66 -1.14
C ILE A 31 -0.77 -20.01 -0.68
N THR A 32 0.46 -20.01 -0.17
CA THR A 32 1.14 -21.18 0.36
C THR A 32 1.41 -21.01 1.86
N LYS A 33 1.68 -22.12 2.54
CA LYS A 33 1.99 -22.11 3.98
C LYS A 33 3.32 -21.43 4.35
N ASP A 34 4.18 -21.19 3.35
CA ASP A 34 5.51 -20.62 3.57
C ASP A 34 5.51 -19.10 3.51
N ILE A 35 4.37 -18.48 3.16
CA ILE A 35 4.20 -17.02 3.12
C ILE A 35 4.26 -16.45 4.52
N LYS A 36 5.11 -15.44 4.69
CA LYS A 36 5.31 -14.67 5.91
C LYS A 36 5.14 -13.18 5.71
N ASN A 37 5.37 -12.73 4.47
CA ASN A 37 5.33 -11.32 4.10
C ASN A 37 4.21 -11.05 3.10
N ILE A 38 3.70 -9.84 3.14
CA ILE A 38 2.74 -9.33 2.15
C ILE A 38 3.38 -8.17 1.40
N LEU A 39 3.22 -8.12 0.09
CA LEU A 39 3.61 -6.97 -0.73
C LEU A 39 2.40 -6.46 -1.50
N LEU A 40 1.91 -5.29 -1.11
CA LEU A 40 0.82 -4.58 -1.77
C LEU A 40 1.40 -3.69 -2.87
N ILE A 41 0.97 -3.90 -4.10
CA ILE A 41 1.49 -3.21 -5.29
C ILE A 41 0.34 -2.46 -5.95
N ASP A 42 0.45 -1.13 -6.00
CA ASP A 42 -0.47 -0.28 -6.74
C ASP A 42 -0.29 -0.51 -8.25
N ASP A 43 -1.36 -0.78 -8.97
CA ASP A 43 -1.34 -1.07 -10.41
C ASP A 43 -0.92 0.13 -11.26
N SER A 44 -0.99 1.34 -10.71
CA SER A 44 -0.52 2.57 -11.36
C SER A 44 1.01 2.71 -11.39
N VAL A 45 1.74 1.91 -10.61
CA VAL A 45 3.21 1.89 -10.62
C VAL A 45 3.72 1.40 -11.97
N ALA A 46 4.67 2.10 -12.56
CA ALA A 46 5.26 1.69 -13.82
C ALA A 46 5.84 0.27 -13.73
N GLN A 47 5.49 -0.60 -14.67
CA GLN A 47 5.91 -2.02 -14.67
C GLN A 47 5.48 -2.79 -13.39
N SER A 48 4.31 -2.49 -12.85
CA SER A 48 3.74 -3.20 -11.69
C SER A 48 3.69 -4.72 -11.91
N ASP A 49 3.46 -5.16 -13.14
CA ASP A 49 3.47 -6.56 -13.55
C ASP A 49 4.84 -7.24 -13.32
N ILE A 50 5.95 -6.53 -13.53
CA ILE A 50 7.30 -7.05 -13.25
C ILE A 50 7.51 -7.17 -11.74
N LEU A 51 7.13 -6.15 -10.97
CA LEU A 51 7.17 -6.20 -9.51
C LEU A 51 6.38 -7.40 -8.98
N PHE A 52 5.13 -7.53 -9.43
CA PHE A 52 4.23 -8.61 -9.05
C PHE A 52 4.78 -9.99 -9.41
N ASN A 53 5.27 -10.17 -10.65
CA ASN A 53 5.78 -11.45 -11.11
C ASN A 53 7.11 -11.86 -10.48
N SER A 54 7.87 -10.89 -9.96
CA SER A 54 9.17 -11.12 -9.32
C SER A 54 9.08 -11.46 -7.83
N VAL A 55 7.89 -11.40 -7.22
CA VAL A 55 7.72 -11.72 -5.78
C VAL A 55 8.24 -13.12 -5.48
N ASN A 56 8.98 -13.27 -4.37
CA ASN A 56 9.57 -14.54 -3.95
C ASN A 56 8.54 -15.46 -3.28
N SER A 57 8.95 -16.69 -2.96
CA SER A 57 8.04 -17.72 -2.41
C SER A 57 7.57 -17.46 -0.98
N ASN A 58 8.24 -16.59 -0.23
CA ASN A 58 7.88 -16.27 1.16
C ASN A 58 6.99 -15.02 1.28
N THR A 59 6.65 -14.41 0.15
CA THR A 59 5.87 -13.18 0.08
C THR A 59 4.64 -13.37 -0.80
N LEU A 60 3.47 -12.98 -0.31
CA LEU A 60 2.27 -12.85 -1.13
C LEU A 60 2.26 -11.48 -1.79
N GLY A 61 2.42 -11.45 -3.12
CA GLY A 61 2.17 -10.24 -3.90
C GLY A 61 0.67 -10.06 -4.13
N ILE A 62 0.17 -8.88 -3.82
CA ILE A 62 -1.21 -8.46 -4.07
C ILE A 62 -1.17 -7.17 -4.87
N GLU A 63 -1.67 -7.20 -6.11
CA GLU A 63 -1.84 -6.02 -6.94
C GLU A 63 -3.24 -5.46 -6.73
N TYR A 64 -3.35 -4.18 -6.46
CA TYR A 64 -4.59 -3.45 -6.22
C TYR A 64 -4.66 -2.17 -7.06
N SER A 65 -5.88 -1.66 -7.24
CA SER A 65 -6.15 -0.34 -7.85
C SER A 65 -6.89 0.57 -6.85
N ASN A 66 -7.08 1.84 -7.21
CA ASN A 66 -7.93 2.78 -6.43
C ASN A 66 -9.38 2.31 -6.30
N HIS A 67 -9.83 1.40 -7.18
CA HIS A 67 -11.18 0.85 -7.17
C HIS A 67 -11.27 -0.52 -6.50
N SER A 68 -10.17 -1.01 -5.91
CA SER A 68 -10.20 -2.25 -5.15
C SER A 68 -10.89 -2.07 -3.80
N ASP A 69 -11.52 -3.15 -3.32
CA ASP A 69 -12.24 -3.14 -2.06
C ASP A 69 -11.32 -3.49 -0.89
N ARG A 70 -11.37 -2.66 0.17
CA ARG A 70 -10.65 -2.92 1.43
C ARG A 70 -11.18 -4.13 2.16
N ASP A 71 -12.48 -4.39 2.10
CA ASP A 71 -13.10 -5.52 2.76
C ASP A 71 -12.70 -6.83 2.08
N GLU A 72 -12.50 -6.82 0.75
CA GLU A 72 -11.89 -7.95 0.04
C GLU A 72 -10.47 -8.23 0.55
N LEU A 73 -9.64 -7.19 0.71
CA LEU A 73 -8.30 -7.35 1.25
C LEU A 73 -8.31 -7.91 2.68
N ILE A 74 -9.12 -7.36 3.56
CA ILE A 74 -9.23 -7.84 4.96
C ILE A 74 -9.71 -9.28 4.99
N THR A 75 -10.70 -9.64 4.20
CA THR A 75 -11.22 -11.01 4.09
C THR A 75 -10.12 -11.95 3.62
N LEU A 76 -9.41 -11.60 2.54
CA LEU A 76 -8.29 -12.37 2.03
C LEU A 76 -7.22 -12.63 3.11
N LEU A 77 -6.84 -11.58 3.84
CA LEU A 77 -5.82 -11.70 4.89
C LEU A 77 -6.34 -12.53 6.08
N THR A 78 -7.57 -12.29 6.53
CA THR A 78 -8.16 -12.97 7.70
C THR A 78 -8.38 -14.45 7.47
N ASP A 79 -8.79 -14.84 6.27
CA ASP A 79 -9.06 -16.23 5.92
C ASP A 79 -7.77 -17.06 5.81
N ASN A 80 -6.63 -16.41 5.55
CA ASN A 80 -5.40 -17.13 5.25
C ASN A 80 -4.27 -16.95 6.27
N PHE A 81 -4.29 -15.90 7.10
CA PHE A 81 -3.17 -15.58 8.00
C PHE A 81 -3.63 -15.32 9.44
N GLN A 82 -2.92 -15.90 10.41
CA GLN A 82 -3.02 -15.54 11.82
C GLN A 82 -2.00 -14.49 12.23
N THR A 83 -0.85 -14.49 11.58
CA THR A 83 0.24 -13.52 11.76
C THR A 83 0.89 -13.23 10.42
N ILE A 84 1.41 -12.02 10.27
CA ILE A 84 2.19 -11.57 9.12
C ILE A 84 3.44 -10.91 9.69
N ASP A 85 4.62 -11.36 9.29
CA ASP A 85 5.87 -10.82 9.82
C ASP A 85 6.10 -9.39 9.30
N ARG A 86 5.84 -9.17 8.01
CA ARG A 86 6.16 -7.91 7.34
C ARG A 86 5.17 -7.58 6.23
N ILE A 87 4.87 -6.30 6.05
CA ILE A 87 4.06 -5.80 4.94
C ILE A 87 4.79 -4.67 4.23
N GLY A 88 4.79 -4.70 2.89
CA GLY A 88 5.33 -3.65 2.04
C GLY A 88 4.24 -3.00 1.20
N PHE A 89 4.33 -1.70 1.00
CA PHE A 89 3.49 -0.91 0.11
C PHE A 89 4.35 -0.33 -1.01
N VAL A 90 4.04 -0.70 -2.26
CA VAL A 90 4.66 -0.12 -3.46
C VAL A 90 3.64 0.75 -4.16
N PHE A 91 3.92 2.04 -4.26
CA PHE A 91 3.04 3.01 -4.92
C PHE A 91 3.85 4.18 -5.48
N ASN A 92 3.22 4.97 -6.36
CA ASN A 92 3.86 6.13 -6.96
C ASN A 92 3.88 7.32 -5.99
N ASP A 93 4.93 8.11 -6.09
CA ASP A 93 4.86 9.49 -5.68
C ASP A 93 4.14 10.32 -6.75
N GLY A 94 3.45 11.34 -6.34
CA GLY A 94 2.75 12.27 -7.23
C GLY A 94 3.04 13.72 -6.87
N MET A 95 2.58 14.64 -7.73
CA MET A 95 2.73 16.07 -7.51
C MET A 95 1.37 16.78 -7.54
N ILE A 96 1.03 17.48 -6.45
CA ILE A 96 -0.13 18.40 -6.42
C ILE A 96 0.37 19.80 -6.09
N ASN A 97 0.08 20.75 -6.96
CA ASN A 97 0.45 22.17 -6.76
C ASN A 97 1.93 22.37 -6.38
N SER A 98 2.82 21.64 -7.09
CA SER A 98 4.28 21.64 -6.84
C SER A 98 4.72 21.04 -5.49
N LYS A 99 3.84 20.33 -4.80
CA LYS A 99 4.17 19.53 -3.61
C LYS A 99 4.11 18.05 -3.97
N GLN A 100 5.15 17.34 -3.61
CA GLN A 100 5.18 15.89 -3.74
C GLN A 100 4.22 15.26 -2.74
N PHE A 101 3.48 14.25 -3.18
CA PHE A 101 2.64 13.41 -2.33
C PHE A 101 2.74 11.97 -2.82
N MET A 102 2.54 11.05 -1.90
CA MET A 102 2.48 9.63 -2.21
C MET A 102 1.04 9.26 -2.52
N ASN A 103 0.81 8.60 -3.65
CA ASN A 103 -0.52 8.28 -4.12
C ASN A 103 -0.79 6.78 -3.98
N SER A 104 -1.62 6.44 -3.02
CA SER A 104 -2.16 5.10 -2.85
C SER A 104 -3.59 5.23 -2.33
N GLU A 105 -4.52 5.60 -3.21
CA GLU A 105 -5.88 6.03 -2.86
C GLU A 105 -6.67 4.99 -2.05
N LEU A 106 -6.32 3.71 -2.18
CA LEU A 106 -6.92 2.67 -1.35
C LEU A 106 -6.57 2.83 0.15
N PHE A 107 -5.36 3.33 0.45
CA PHE A 107 -4.86 3.43 1.83
C PHE A 107 -4.74 4.87 2.30
N PHE A 108 -4.48 5.81 1.39
CA PHE A 108 -4.19 7.21 1.68
C PHE A 108 -4.86 8.09 0.64
N THR A 109 -5.50 9.17 1.08
CA THR A 109 -6.09 10.17 0.20
C THR A 109 -5.33 11.48 0.26
N LYS A 110 -5.65 12.38 -0.68
CA LYS A 110 -5.12 13.74 -0.67
C LYS A 110 -5.49 14.48 0.61
N GLU A 111 -6.70 14.27 1.09
CA GLU A 111 -7.22 14.88 2.32
C GLU A 111 -6.42 14.42 3.53
N ASP A 112 -6.04 13.15 3.62
CA ASP A 112 -5.18 12.65 4.69
C ASP A 112 -3.85 13.39 4.74
N LEU A 113 -3.24 13.67 3.58
CA LEU A 113 -1.98 14.42 3.48
C LEU A 113 -2.14 15.88 3.91
N GLU A 114 -3.23 16.54 3.49
CA GLU A 114 -3.52 17.92 3.86
C GLU A 114 -3.74 18.06 5.37
N ASP A 115 -4.44 17.11 5.97
CA ASP A 115 -4.71 17.04 7.41
C ASP A 115 -3.52 16.52 8.23
N GLY A 116 -2.47 16.06 7.58
CA GLY A 116 -1.23 15.63 8.21
C GLY A 116 -1.27 14.22 8.79
N MET A 117 -2.03 13.31 8.21
CA MET A 117 -2.10 11.89 8.61
C MET A 117 -2.40 11.74 10.11
N THR A 118 -3.56 12.18 10.57
CA THR A 118 -3.92 12.12 11.98
C THR A 118 -4.42 10.71 12.36
N GLU A 119 -4.28 10.36 13.64
CA GLU A 119 -4.81 9.11 14.21
C GLU A 119 -6.33 8.93 14.04
N TYR A 120 -7.03 9.98 13.70
CA TYR A 120 -8.49 9.97 13.47
C TYR A 120 -8.89 9.67 12.02
N SER A 121 -7.95 9.74 11.07
CA SER A 121 -8.23 9.38 9.69
C SER A 121 -8.67 7.91 9.57
N PRO A 122 -9.75 7.61 8.83
CA PRO A 122 -10.19 6.25 8.56
C PRO A 122 -9.08 5.40 7.93
N ASN A 123 -8.26 5.98 7.06
CA ASN A 123 -7.16 5.30 6.40
C ASN A 123 -6.05 4.93 7.39
N VAL A 124 -5.67 5.86 8.27
CA VAL A 124 -4.70 5.58 9.34
C VAL A 124 -5.20 4.48 10.27
N LYS A 125 -6.47 4.53 10.68
CA LYS A 125 -7.07 3.47 11.49
C LYS A 125 -7.03 2.12 10.79
N PHE A 126 -7.35 2.07 9.51
CA PHE A 126 -7.31 0.86 8.72
C PHE A 126 -5.91 0.21 8.73
N VAL A 127 -4.86 0.99 8.52
CA VAL A 127 -3.48 0.48 8.56
C VAL A 127 -3.09 0.05 9.98
N LEU A 128 -3.46 0.83 11.01
CA LEU A 128 -3.23 0.45 12.42
C LEU A 128 -3.91 -0.87 12.78
N ASP A 129 -5.14 -1.09 12.29
CA ASP A 129 -5.89 -2.32 12.54
C ASP A 129 -5.24 -3.53 11.84
N ILE A 130 -4.77 -3.39 10.61
CA ILE A 130 -3.99 -4.42 9.93
C ILE A 130 -2.75 -4.79 10.76
N ILE A 131 -1.97 -3.80 11.18
CA ILE A 131 -0.75 -4.02 11.97
C ILE A 131 -1.07 -4.80 13.26
N LYS A 132 -2.11 -4.39 13.99
CA LYS A 132 -2.48 -4.99 15.28
C LYS A 132 -3.08 -6.39 15.11
N ASN A 133 -4.01 -6.56 14.16
CA ASN A 133 -4.71 -7.83 13.94
C ASN A 133 -3.76 -8.94 13.52
N PHE A 134 -2.81 -8.65 12.65
CA PHE A 134 -1.86 -9.63 12.13
C PHE A 134 -0.50 -9.62 12.86
N LYS A 135 -0.33 -8.80 13.92
CA LYS A 135 0.90 -8.69 14.72
C LYS A 135 2.13 -8.36 13.88
N ILE A 136 1.97 -7.48 12.91
CA ILE A 136 3.02 -7.09 11.98
C ILE A 136 4.16 -6.40 12.75
N THR A 137 5.39 -6.84 12.51
CA THR A 137 6.57 -6.26 13.17
C THR A 137 7.26 -5.21 12.33
N ASN A 138 7.17 -5.31 11.01
CA ASN A 138 7.81 -4.39 10.07
C ASN A 138 6.82 -3.96 8.97
N ILE A 139 6.85 -2.69 8.63
CA ILE A 139 6.08 -2.11 7.53
C ILE A 139 7.00 -1.25 6.66
N ASP A 140 7.02 -1.50 5.34
CA ASP A 140 7.91 -0.78 4.41
C ASP A 140 7.09 0.03 3.40
N TYR A 141 7.45 1.28 3.25
CA TYR A 141 6.89 2.19 2.25
C TYR A 141 7.88 2.36 1.11
N LEU A 142 7.69 1.55 0.06
CA LEU A 142 8.58 1.48 -1.10
C LEU A 142 8.17 2.54 -2.13
N VAL A 143 8.44 3.77 -1.78
CA VAL A 143 8.14 4.96 -2.56
C VAL A 143 9.32 5.92 -2.48
N CYS A 144 9.57 6.67 -3.55
CA CYS A 144 10.66 7.62 -3.58
C CYS A 144 10.48 8.75 -2.57
N ASN A 145 11.57 9.12 -1.91
CA ASN A 145 11.65 10.36 -1.12
C ASN A 145 10.64 10.49 0.03
N GLY A 146 10.06 9.39 0.51
CA GLY A 146 9.04 9.42 1.56
C GLY A 146 9.46 10.19 2.81
N LEU A 147 10.73 10.14 3.19
CA LEU A 147 11.27 10.87 4.34
C LEU A 147 11.47 12.37 4.12
N LYS A 148 11.36 12.85 2.88
CA LYS A 148 11.44 14.30 2.59
C LYS A 148 10.11 15.03 2.86
N GLU A 149 9.02 14.28 3.02
CA GLU A 149 7.70 14.82 3.26
C GLU A 149 7.33 14.78 4.75
N SER A 150 7.21 15.93 5.39
CA SER A 150 7.01 16.05 6.84
C SER A 150 5.73 15.35 7.34
N ASN A 151 4.67 15.32 6.53
CA ASN A 151 3.41 14.65 6.87
C ASN A 151 3.60 13.13 6.93
N TRP A 152 4.36 12.57 5.99
CA TRP A 152 4.69 11.16 5.99
C TRP A 152 5.59 10.78 7.16
N VAL A 153 6.60 11.58 7.46
CA VAL A 153 7.44 11.36 8.64
C VAL A 153 6.61 11.35 9.92
N ARG A 154 5.63 12.27 10.04
CA ARG A 154 4.70 12.29 11.18
C ARG A 154 3.86 11.01 11.23
N TYR A 155 3.34 10.57 10.10
CA TYR A 155 2.56 9.34 10.00
C TYR A 155 3.39 8.10 10.36
N PHE A 156 4.61 7.96 9.88
CA PHE A 156 5.51 6.87 10.24
C PHE A 156 5.79 6.82 11.74
N ASN A 157 6.03 7.97 12.35
CA ASN A 157 6.20 8.09 13.79
C ASN A 157 4.93 7.71 14.56
N LEU A 158 3.75 8.04 14.02
CA LEU A 158 2.46 7.65 14.61
C LEU A 158 2.30 6.12 14.61
N LEU A 159 2.54 5.45 13.49
CA LEU A 159 2.46 3.99 13.41
C LEU A 159 3.38 3.32 14.43
N ASN A 160 4.63 3.75 14.50
CA ASN A 160 5.58 3.22 15.48
C ASN A 160 5.13 3.47 16.92
N LYS A 161 4.67 4.68 17.24
CA LYS A 161 4.19 5.04 18.59
C LYS A 161 3.00 4.19 19.02
N GLU A 162 2.02 3.97 18.13
CA GLU A 162 0.75 3.31 18.45
C GLU A 162 0.84 1.78 18.44
N THR A 163 1.83 1.20 17.77
CA THR A 163 1.90 -0.25 17.57
C THR A 163 3.27 -0.86 17.91
N GLY A 164 4.31 -0.05 17.99
CA GLY A 164 5.68 -0.52 18.10
C GLY A 164 6.26 -1.08 16.78
N VAL A 165 5.52 -0.98 15.66
CA VAL A 165 5.97 -1.46 14.35
C VAL A 165 7.24 -0.70 13.90
N ILE A 166 8.18 -1.42 13.30
CA ILE A 166 9.35 -0.82 12.66
C ILE A 166 8.94 -0.35 11.27
N VAL A 167 9.15 0.94 10.96
CA VAL A 167 8.79 1.52 9.67
C VAL A 167 10.04 1.68 8.82
N GLY A 168 10.06 1.01 7.65
CA GLY A 168 11.00 1.21 6.57
C GLY A 168 10.50 2.30 5.62
N ALA A 169 11.33 3.30 5.35
CA ALA A 169 11.04 4.36 4.39
C ALA A 169 12.32 4.94 3.82
N SER A 170 12.23 5.49 2.60
CA SER A 170 13.38 5.99 1.84
C SER A 170 13.44 7.53 1.79
N ASP A 171 14.66 8.07 1.74
CA ASP A 171 14.94 9.50 1.50
C ASP A 171 15.49 9.78 0.09
N ASN A 172 15.56 8.77 -0.76
CA ASN A 172 16.05 8.84 -2.14
C ASN A 172 15.07 8.18 -3.14
N GLU A 173 15.53 7.91 -4.37
CA GLU A 173 14.77 7.17 -5.37
C GLU A 173 14.74 5.69 -5.03
N THR A 174 13.53 5.12 -4.93
CA THR A 174 13.30 3.69 -4.71
C THR A 174 13.14 2.96 -6.02
N GLY A 175 13.86 1.87 -6.24
CA GLY A 175 13.76 1.08 -7.46
C GLY A 175 15.08 0.48 -7.95
N ASN A 176 15.22 0.30 -9.26
CA ASN A 176 16.39 -0.35 -9.84
C ASN A 176 17.63 0.57 -9.82
N LEU A 177 18.73 0.06 -9.28
CA LEU A 177 20.01 0.78 -9.15
C LEU A 177 20.52 1.34 -10.48
N ARG A 178 20.32 0.64 -11.61
CA ARG A 178 20.75 1.11 -12.93
C ARG A 178 19.99 2.33 -13.43
N TYR A 179 18.84 2.60 -12.82
CA TYR A 179 17.95 3.71 -13.15
C TYR A 179 17.92 4.79 -12.07
N GLY A 180 18.88 4.73 -11.15
CA GLY A 180 19.11 5.75 -10.13
C GLY A 180 18.44 5.51 -8.80
N GLY A 181 17.73 4.39 -8.64
CA GLY A 181 17.10 4.00 -7.38
C GLY A 181 17.88 2.92 -6.63
N ASP A 182 17.42 2.59 -5.46
CA ASP A 182 17.79 1.37 -4.72
C ASP A 182 16.58 0.83 -3.94
N TRP A 183 16.78 -0.25 -3.20
CA TRP A 183 15.76 -0.85 -2.35
C TRP A 183 16.11 -0.76 -0.87
N ILE A 184 16.94 0.24 -0.52
CA ILE A 184 17.36 0.48 0.87
C ILE A 184 16.30 1.37 1.55
N MET A 185 15.87 0.94 2.73
CA MET A 185 15.02 1.74 3.60
C MET A 185 15.92 2.48 4.59
N GLU A 186 16.14 3.79 4.39
CA GLU A 186 17.08 4.57 5.18
C GLU A 186 16.72 4.63 6.67
N THR A 187 15.45 4.55 7.03
CA THR A 187 15.03 4.49 8.44
C THR A 187 15.57 3.28 9.18
N THR A 188 15.76 2.15 8.49
CA THR A 188 16.25 0.88 9.05
C THR A 188 17.64 0.48 8.57
N ASN A 189 18.14 1.15 7.53
CA ASN A 189 19.35 0.80 6.79
C ASN A 189 19.32 -0.65 6.24
N GLU A 190 18.15 -1.11 5.80
CA GLU A 190 17.90 -2.47 5.32
C GLU A 190 17.62 -2.46 3.83
N ASP A 191 18.32 -3.29 3.06
CA ASP A 191 18.00 -3.58 1.66
C ASP A 191 16.88 -4.64 1.63
N VAL A 192 15.69 -4.23 1.21
CA VAL A 192 14.50 -5.09 1.22
C VAL A 192 14.32 -5.90 -0.07
N VAL A 193 15.25 -5.81 -1.03
CA VAL A 193 15.11 -6.50 -2.32
C VAL A 193 14.90 -8.01 -2.16
N ASN A 194 15.70 -8.67 -1.34
CA ASN A 194 15.60 -10.12 -1.13
C ASN A 194 14.51 -10.54 -0.14
N ILE A 195 13.92 -9.57 0.56
CA ILE A 195 12.79 -9.81 1.46
C ILE A 195 11.53 -10.05 0.62
N TYR A 196 11.31 -9.22 -0.39
CA TYR A 196 10.08 -9.26 -1.20
C TYR A 196 10.24 -9.98 -2.53
N TRP A 197 11.41 -9.92 -3.17
CA TRP A 197 11.57 -10.37 -4.55
C TRP A 197 12.63 -11.46 -4.72
N ASN A 198 12.54 -12.14 -5.82
CA ASN A 198 13.57 -13.04 -6.36
C ASN A 198 14.43 -12.29 -7.39
N SER A 199 15.39 -13.00 -8.02
CA SER A 199 16.32 -12.42 -8.99
C SER A 199 15.67 -11.77 -10.22
N ASN A 200 14.40 -12.10 -10.52
CA ASN A 200 13.69 -11.51 -11.67
C ASN A 200 13.39 -10.03 -11.49
N ILE A 201 13.49 -9.49 -10.26
CA ILE A 201 13.38 -8.05 -9.99
C ILE A 201 14.40 -7.23 -10.80
N SER A 202 15.50 -7.84 -11.24
CA SER A 202 16.47 -7.20 -12.14
C SER A 202 15.89 -6.75 -13.48
N ASN A 203 14.72 -7.31 -13.88
CA ASN A 203 13.97 -6.90 -15.08
C ASN A 203 13.12 -5.64 -14.85
N TYR A 204 12.95 -5.19 -13.63
CA TYR A 204 12.34 -3.89 -13.32
C TYR A 204 13.31 -2.79 -13.74
N THR A 205 12.96 -2.04 -14.80
CA THR A 205 13.89 -1.12 -15.45
C THR A 205 13.50 0.34 -15.24
N THR A 206 13.02 0.66 -14.03
CA THR A 206 12.60 2.00 -13.63
C THR A 206 12.74 2.19 -12.13
N ILE A 207 12.17 3.26 -11.61
CA ILE A 207 12.01 3.60 -10.19
C ILE A 207 10.53 3.78 -9.89
N THR A 208 10.14 3.79 -8.62
CA THR A 208 8.74 3.93 -8.18
C THR A 208 8.25 5.38 -8.22
N CYS A 209 9.08 6.33 -8.63
CA CYS A 209 8.69 7.73 -8.80
C CYS A 209 7.87 7.93 -10.09
N ASP A 210 7.02 8.96 -10.13
CA ASP A 210 6.32 9.35 -11.36
C ASP A 210 7.33 9.85 -12.41
N ASN A 211 7.54 9.04 -13.46
CA ASN A 211 8.50 9.31 -14.55
C ASN A 211 8.19 10.57 -15.40
N LYS A 212 7.17 11.35 -15.09
CA LYS A 212 6.80 12.53 -15.87
C LYS A 212 7.81 13.68 -15.79
N TYR A 213 8.76 13.62 -14.85
CA TYR A 213 9.68 14.73 -14.55
C TYR A 213 11.16 14.42 -14.78
N HIS A 214 11.52 13.20 -15.15
CA HIS A 214 12.89 12.83 -15.52
C HIS A 214 13.09 12.93 -17.04
N LYS A 215 13.04 14.17 -17.58
CA LYS A 215 13.52 14.51 -18.94
C LYS A 215 14.54 15.63 -18.88
#